data_35624c416ee3d1779a3480eb388d1c85
#
_entry.id   35624c416ee3d1779a3480eb388d1c85
#
_cell.length_a   1.000
_cell.length_b   1.000
_cell.length_c   1.000
_cell.angle_alpha   90.00
_cell.angle_beta   90.00
_cell.angle_gamma   90.00
#
_symmetry.space_group_name_H-M   'P 1'
#
loop_
_entity.id
_entity.type
_entity.pdbx_description
1 polymer ?
#
loop_
_entity_poly.entity_id
_entity_poly.type
_entity_poly.pdbx_seq_one_letter_code
_entity_poly.pdbx_strand_id
1 'polypeptide(L)'
;MELTLDQLLQGKATRIKDKEYFTTEQYVTPFLERMSKYTNEFIIQAKPADQISLTQNGDVNFEDIIYNRVNIEAILPNEYCFEGHKQVVGFVYALDTRKPVVKEYMGGLRTACLNLCTFNPSALYVQELEPERAINYSFLNNCIEMVDDMGLKLKQLSEMEFSREQMYNELGMQIDRCINYKFHSDFGSIKLPESLPIEAYKNLFYNEKSEYFTKDDIVSGFNVYQAFTDIICNGKNKDLVNRFEKTLLVSRILGI
;
A
#
# COMPACT_ATOMS: atom_id res chain seq x y z
N MET A 1 11.15 -6.44 4.20
CA MET A 1 12.02 -6.06 5.34
C MET A 1 11.54 -4.72 5.82
N GLU A 2 11.36 -4.56 7.11
CA GLU A 2 11.09 -3.27 7.75
C GLU A 2 12.43 -2.67 8.17
N LEU A 3 12.57 -1.36 7.98
CA LEU A 3 13.83 -0.64 8.16
C LEU A 3 13.59 0.67 8.92
N THR A 4 14.63 1.15 9.62
CA THR A 4 14.68 2.54 10.02
C THR A 4 15.05 3.42 8.81
N LEU A 5 14.79 4.72 8.91
CA LEU A 5 15.14 5.65 7.84
C LEU A 5 16.65 5.67 7.60
N ASP A 6 17.46 5.71 8.68
CA ASP A 6 18.92 5.71 8.57
C ASP A 6 19.46 4.46 7.88
N GLN A 7 18.88 3.28 8.17
CA GLN A 7 19.24 2.03 7.49
C GLN A 7 18.90 2.06 6.01
N LEU A 8 17.75 2.64 5.65
CA LEU A 8 17.35 2.78 4.24
C LEU A 8 18.30 3.69 3.48
N LEU A 9 18.65 4.85 4.06
CA LEU A 9 19.47 5.87 3.39
C LEU A 9 20.92 5.42 3.16
N GLN A 10 21.44 4.49 3.97
CA GLN A 10 22.76 3.87 3.76
C GLN A 10 22.79 2.98 2.51
N GLY A 11 21.66 2.41 2.13
CA GLY A 11 21.59 1.47 1.00
C GLY A 11 21.73 2.13 -0.37
N LYS A 12 21.85 1.28 -1.37
CA LYS A 12 21.99 1.64 -2.78
C LYS A 12 20.70 1.34 -3.54
N ALA A 13 20.48 2.06 -4.62
CA ALA A 13 19.46 1.77 -5.62
C ALA A 13 20.14 1.55 -6.97
N THR A 14 19.56 0.71 -7.84
CA THR A 14 20.12 0.46 -9.18
C THR A 14 19.05 0.67 -10.25
N ARG A 15 19.46 1.09 -11.42
CA ARG A 15 18.64 1.07 -12.64
C ARG A 15 18.90 -0.20 -13.43
N ILE A 16 17.84 -0.83 -13.89
CA ILE A 16 17.95 -2.11 -14.61
C ILE A 16 18.72 -1.96 -15.93
N LYS A 17 18.53 -0.85 -16.66
CA LYS A 17 19.10 -0.69 -18.00
C LYS A 17 20.59 -0.36 -18.02
N ASP A 18 21.10 0.33 -16.99
CA ASP A 18 22.43 0.94 -17.04
C ASP A 18 23.38 0.37 -15.99
N LYS A 19 22.90 -0.51 -15.09
CA LYS A 19 23.66 -1.01 -13.93
C LYS A 19 24.34 0.08 -13.09
N GLU A 20 23.85 1.31 -13.22
CA GLU A 20 24.30 2.41 -12.41
C GLU A 20 23.72 2.29 -11.00
N TYR A 21 24.56 2.49 -10.01
CA TYR A 21 24.17 2.48 -8.61
C TYR A 21 24.08 3.92 -8.12
N PHE A 22 22.94 4.23 -7.52
CA PHE A 22 22.69 5.49 -6.84
C PHE A 22 22.51 5.20 -5.36
N THR A 23 22.73 6.18 -4.51
CA THR A 23 22.33 6.06 -3.11
C THR A 23 20.80 6.09 -3.04
N THR A 24 20.24 5.33 -2.11
CA THR A 24 18.79 5.37 -1.87
C THR A 24 18.34 6.77 -1.48
N GLU A 25 19.21 7.51 -0.78
CA GLU A 25 19.02 8.91 -0.40
C GLU A 25 18.62 9.79 -1.60
N GLN A 26 19.25 9.64 -2.76
CA GLN A 26 18.96 10.46 -3.95
C GLN A 26 17.53 10.36 -4.43
N TYR A 27 16.88 9.20 -4.23
CA TYR A 27 15.48 8.99 -4.60
C TYR A 27 14.52 9.45 -3.52
N VAL A 28 14.93 9.38 -2.26
CA VAL A 28 14.03 9.49 -1.10
C VAL A 28 14.07 10.88 -0.47
N THR A 29 15.23 11.55 -0.48
CA THR A 29 15.39 12.85 0.20
C THR A 29 14.37 13.91 -0.22
N PRO A 30 14.03 14.10 -1.50
CA PRO A 30 13.04 15.12 -1.87
C PRO A 30 11.63 14.83 -1.30
N PHE A 31 11.28 13.56 -1.13
CA PHE A 31 10.04 13.18 -0.45
C PHE A 31 10.12 13.51 1.05
N LEU A 32 11.21 13.13 1.70
CA LEU A 32 11.42 13.36 3.12
C LEU A 32 11.45 14.84 3.48
N GLU A 33 12.14 15.67 2.70
CA GLU A 33 12.19 17.13 2.90
C GLU A 33 10.81 17.78 2.86
N ARG A 34 9.90 17.26 2.04
CA ARG A 34 8.52 17.75 1.99
C ARG A 34 7.70 17.26 3.16
N MET A 35 7.79 15.97 3.48
CA MET A 35 6.99 15.35 4.52
C MET A 35 7.44 15.74 5.93
N SER A 36 8.74 16.07 6.13
CA SER A 36 9.27 16.54 7.41
C SER A 36 8.61 17.82 7.93
N LYS A 37 7.93 18.57 7.07
CA LYS A 37 7.14 19.76 7.46
C LYS A 37 5.84 19.37 8.20
N TYR A 38 5.39 18.15 8.05
CA TYR A 38 4.13 17.64 8.59
C TYR A 38 4.34 16.54 9.63
N THR A 39 5.35 15.68 9.45
CA THR A 39 5.57 14.52 10.31
C THR A 39 7.02 14.06 10.33
N ASN A 40 7.40 13.40 11.44
CA ASN A 40 8.65 12.64 11.55
C ASN A 40 8.36 11.14 11.72
N GLU A 41 7.10 10.70 11.55
CA GLU A 41 6.70 9.30 11.70
C GLU A 41 6.59 8.65 10.32
N PHE A 42 7.45 7.65 10.07
CA PHE A 42 7.52 6.94 8.79
C PHE A 42 7.47 5.43 8.98
N ILE A 43 6.72 4.75 8.12
CA ILE A 43 6.77 3.29 7.95
C ILE A 43 7.55 3.00 6.68
N ILE A 44 8.60 2.18 6.79
CA ILE A 44 9.49 1.89 5.69
C ILE A 44 9.53 0.39 5.44
N GLN A 45 9.23 0.02 4.21
CA GLN A 45 9.28 -1.37 3.75
C GLN A 45 10.12 -1.44 2.48
N ALA A 46 11.14 -2.29 2.48
CA ALA A 46 12.01 -2.43 1.33
C ALA A 46 12.22 -3.91 0.94
N LYS A 47 12.46 -4.12 -0.35
CA LYS A 47 12.86 -5.41 -0.91
C LYS A 47 14.26 -5.28 -1.50
N PRO A 48 15.26 -5.95 -0.93
CA PRO A 48 16.60 -6.00 -1.50
C PRO A 48 16.60 -6.73 -2.85
N ALA A 49 17.57 -6.39 -3.71
CA ALA A 49 17.77 -7.02 -5.01
C ALA A 49 18.29 -8.46 -4.86
N ASP A 50 19.25 -8.66 -3.96
CA ASP A 50 19.96 -9.90 -3.75
C ASP A 50 19.88 -10.36 -2.28
N GLN A 51 20.52 -11.46 -1.96
CA GLN A 51 20.67 -11.92 -0.59
C GLN A 51 21.50 -10.90 0.20
N ILE A 52 21.02 -10.60 1.40
CA ILE A 52 21.70 -9.67 2.31
C ILE A 52 23.02 -10.27 2.75
N SER A 53 24.11 -9.58 2.49
CA SER A 53 25.43 -9.94 3.00
C SER A 53 25.53 -9.59 4.49
N LEU A 54 26.10 -10.50 5.26
CA LEU A 54 26.40 -10.27 6.68
C LEU A 54 27.88 -9.84 6.82
N THR A 55 28.14 -8.97 7.77
CA THR A 55 29.51 -8.63 8.20
C THR A 55 30.19 -9.85 8.84
N GLN A 56 31.50 -9.77 9.07
CA GLN A 56 32.24 -10.83 9.77
C GLN A 56 31.68 -11.14 11.17
N ASN A 57 31.01 -10.20 11.80
CA ASN A 57 30.38 -10.34 13.11
C ASN A 57 28.93 -10.85 13.03
N GLY A 58 28.41 -11.10 11.82
CA GLY A 58 27.03 -11.53 11.61
C GLY A 58 26.00 -10.40 11.53
N ASP A 59 26.42 -9.13 11.58
CA ASP A 59 25.53 -7.97 11.44
C ASP A 59 25.24 -7.66 9.96
N VAL A 60 24.12 -7.01 9.69
CA VAL A 60 23.75 -6.56 8.34
C VAL A 60 24.56 -5.32 7.98
N ASN A 61 25.27 -5.38 6.85
CA ASN A 61 25.92 -4.19 6.28
C ASN A 61 24.94 -3.47 5.34
N PHE A 62 24.29 -2.43 5.82
CA PHE A 62 23.29 -1.69 5.04
C PHE A 62 23.86 -0.94 3.85
N GLU A 63 25.14 -0.53 3.87
CA GLU A 63 25.81 0.18 2.76
C GLU A 63 25.98 -0.70 1.52
N ASP A 64 26.01 -2.02 1.69
CA ASP A 64 26.13 -2.98 0.58
C ASP A 64 24.78 -3.47 0.05
N ILE A 65 23.68 -3.09 0.71
CA ILE A 65 22.36 -3.51 0.27
C ILE A 65 21.90 -2.67 -0.92
N ILE A 66 21.43 -3.35 -1.96
CA ILE A 66 20.78 -2.74 -3.11
C ILE A 66 19.27 -2.94 -2.97
N TYR A 67 18.50 -1.86 -2.96
CA TYR A 67 17.05 -1.90 -2.88
C TYR A 67 16.43 -1.71 -4.25
N ASN A 68 15.72 -2.73 -4.73
CA ASN A 68 14.96 -2.63 -6.00
C ASN A 68 13.54 -2.09 -5.80
N ARG A 69 12.99 -2.23 -4.61
CA ARG A 69 11.64 -1.76 -4.28
C ARG A 69 11.63 -1.19 -2.88
N VAL A 70 11.12 0.02 -2.77
CA VAL A 70 10.94 0.71 -1.49
C VAL A 70 9.55 1.30 -1.45
N ASN A 71 8.89 1.16 -0.31
CA ASN A 71 7.66 1.86 0.05
C ASN A 71 7.89 2.62 1.36
N ILE A 72 7.63 3.91 1.35
CA ILE A 72 7.70 4.79 2.51
C ILE A 72 6.33 5.41 2.70
N GLU A 73 5.77 5.28 3.87
CA GLU A 73 4.49 5.89 4.26
C GLU A 73 4.76 6.91 5.37
N ALA A 74 4.63 8.19 5.05
CA ALA A 74 4.67 9.29 6.01
C ALA A 74 3.32 9.35 6.71
N ILE A 75 3.31 9.18 8.03
CA ILE A 75 2.08 9.17 8.83
C ILE A 75 1.78 10.61 9.24
N LEU A 76 0.63 11.14 8.81
CA LEU A 76 0.22 12.49 9.17
C LEU A 76 -0.21 12.59 10.63
N PRO A 77 -0.12 13.78 11.27
CA PRO A 77 -0.52 14.02 12.65
C PRO A 77 -1.99 13.68 12.94
N ASN A 78 -2.32 13.55 14.22
CA ASN A 78 -3.65 13.15 14.68
C ASN A 78 -4.81 14.06 14.25
N GLU A 79 -4.55 15.31 13.92
CA GLU A 79 -5.55 16.23 13.35
C GLU A 79 -6.11 15.77 11.99
N TYR A 80 -5.40 14.85 11.32
CA TYR A 80 -5.81 14.22 10.07
C TYR A 80 -6.32 12.77 10.27
N CYS A 81 -6.60 12.37 11.52
CA CYS A 81 -7.06 11.01 11.83
C CYS A 81 -8.58 10.88 11.76
N PHE A 82 -9.04 9.70 11.39
CA PHE A 82 -10.44 9.31 11.44
C PHE A 82 -10.59 7.88 12.00
N GLU A 83 -11.38 7.73 13.07
CA GLU A 83 -11.78 6.42 13.65
C GLU A 83 -10.66 5.35 13.71
N GLY A 84 -9.49 5.70 14.25
CA GLY A 84 -8.34 4.78 14.35
C GLY A 84 -7.55 4.59 13.05
N HIS A 85 -7.84 5.40 12.02
CA HIS A 85 -7.05 5.50 10.80
C HIS A 85 -6.25 6.78 10.81
N LYS A 86 -4.95 6.66 10.62
CA LYS A 86 -4.08 7.79 10.33
C LYS A 86 -4.03 8.00 8.81
N GLN A 87 -4.03 9.24 8.38
CA GLN A 87 -3.75 9.55 6.99
C GLN A 87 -2.28 9.33 6.71
N VAL A 88 -1.98 8.78 5.54
CA VAL A 88 -0.60 8.57 5.09
C VAL A 88 -0.40 9.14 3.70
N VAL A 89 0.78 9.67 3.49
CA VAL A 89 1.30 9.98 2.17
C VAL A 89 2.38 8.96 1.86
N GLY A 90 2.17 8.18 0.81
CA GLY A 90 3.06 7.11 0.40
C GLY A 90 3.97 7.52 -0.75
N PHE A 91 5.20 7.03 -0.70
CA PHE A 91 6.18 7.11 -1.76
C PHE A 91 6.72 5.72 -2.05
N VAL A 92 6.63 5.31 -3.32
CA VAL A 92 7.13 4.00 -3.76
C VAL A 92 8.07 4.20 -4.94
N TYR A 93 9.22 3.54 -4.91
CA TYR A 93 9.96 3.29 -6.13
C TYR A 93 10.11 1.78 -6.41
N ALA A 94 10.09 1.42 -7.69
CA ALA A 94 10.35 0.07 -8.14
C ALA A 94 11.26 0.12 -9.38
N LEU A 95 12.46 -0.44 -9.23
CA LEU A 95 13.52 -0.38 -10.25
C LEU A 95 13.64 -1.69 -11.03
N ASP A 96 13.15 -2.81 -10.46
CA ASP A 96 13.21 -4.16 -11.05
C ASP A 96 11.98 -4.49 -11.92
N THR A 97 11.18 -3.50 -12.27
CA THR A 97 10.03 -3.63 -13.16
C THR A 97 10.44 -3.38 -14.61
N ARG A 98 9.64 -3.88 -15.58
CA ARG A 98 9.89 -3.63 -17.02
C ARG A 98 10.06 -2.14 -17.33
N LYS A 99 9.31 -1.31 -16.65
CA LYS A 99 9.41 0.15 -16.66
C LYS A 99 9.63 0.59 -15.23
N PRO A 100 10.84 1.02 -14.86
CA PRO A 100 11.09 1.58 -13.52
C PRO A 100 10.15 2.72 -13.22
N VAL A 101 9.54 2.71 -12.04
CA VAL A 101 8.50 3.69 -11.67
C VAL A 101 8.70 4.26 -10.29
N VAL A 102 8.23 5.52 -10.14
CA VAL A 102 7.94 6.14 -8.85
C VAL A 102 6.44 6.34 -8.77
N LYS A 103 5.88 6.11 -7.59
CA LYS A 103 4.49 6.37 -7.25
C LYS A 103 4.42 7.21 -6.00
N GLU A 104 3.49 8.16 -6.01
CA GLU A 104 3.08 8.91 -4.84
C GLU A 104 1.59 8.69 -4.64
N TYR A 105 1.15 8.45 -3.42
CA TYR A 105 -0.25 8.22 -3.13
C TYR A 105 -0.65 8.76 -1.77
N MET A 106 -1.95 8.95 -1.60
CA MET A 106 -2.53 9.24 -0.31
C MET A 106 -3.59 8.21 0.05
N GLY A 107 -3.62 7.80 1.30
CA GLY A 107 -4.58 6.81 1.80
C GLY A 107 -4.77 6.92 3.31
N GLY A 108 -5.74 6.15 3.83
CA GLY A 108 -5.91 5.92 5.24
C GLY A 108 -5.18 4.65 5.67
N LEU A 109 -4.38 4.71 6.72
CA LEU A 109 -3.70 3.57 7.29
C LEU A 109 -4.32 3.20 8.63
N ARG A 110 -4.84 1.98 8.74
CA ARG A 110 -5.25 1.44 10.03
C ARG A 110 -4.01 1.06 10.84
N THR A 111 -3.75 1.78 11.92
CA THR A 111 -2.51 1.64 12.69
C THR A 111 -2.34 0.28 13.35
N ALA A 112 -3.43 -0.40 13.69
CA ALA A 112 -3.38 -1.70 14.35
C ALA A 112 -2.87 -2.84 13.45
N CYS A 113 -3.15 -2.78 12.12
CA CYS A 113 -2.83 -3.86 11.18
C CYS A 113 -2.14 -3.39 9.90
N LEU A 114 -1.81 -2.11 9.80
CA LEU A 114 -1.14 -1.50 8.63
C LEU A 114 -1.91 -1.69 7.30
N ASN A 115 -3.24 -1.91 7.35
CA ASN A 115 -4.06 -2.00 6.16
C ASN A 115 -4.23 -0.62 5.53
N LEU A 116 -3.90 -0.52 4.25
CA LEU A 116 -4.13 0.70 3.48
C LEU A 116 -5.58 0.76 3.00
N CYS A 117 -6.23 1.89 3.21
CA CYS A 117 -7.57 2.19 2.72
C CYS A 117 -7.48 3.25 1.61
N THR A 118 -8.02 2.95 0.44
CA THR A 118 -8.01 3.86 -0.70
C THR A 118 -9.33 3.78 -1.47
N PHE A 119 -9.93 4.94 -1.75
CA PHE A 119 -11.23 5.02 -2.42
C PHE A 119 -11.21 5.95 -3.64
N ASN A 120 -10.24 6.85 -3.73
CA ASN A 120 -10.15 7.84 -4.79
C ASN A 120 -8.97 7.53 -5.73
N PRO A 121 -9.21 7.22 -7.02
CA PRO A 121 -8.13 6.98 -7.98
C PRO A 121 -7.24 8.20 -8.20
N SER A 122 -7.75 9.42 -7.99
CA SER A 122 -6.97 10.66 -8.13
C SER A 122 -5.92 10.83 -7.01
N ALA A 123 -6.02 10.04 -5.94
CA ALA A 123 -5.04 10.00 -4.87
C ALA A 123 -3.79 9.15 -5.21
N LEU A 124 -3.54 8.90 -6.49
CA LEU A 124 -2.35 8.22 -7.00
C LEU A 124 -1.72 9.02 -8.13
N TYR A 125 -0.44 9.26 -8.02
CA TYR A 125 0.42 9.75 -9.10
C TYR A 125 1.49 8.72 -9.45
N VAL A 126 1.71 8.50 -10.75
CA VAL A 126 2.70 7.52 -11.23
C VAL A 126 3.59 8.18 -12.29
N GLN A 127 4.90 8.01 -12.13
CA GLN A 127 5.89 8.51 -13.09
C GLN A 127 6.87 7.39 -13.46
N GLU A 128 7.16 7.23 -14.75
CA GLU A 128 8.27 6.41 -15.21
C GLU A 128 9.61 7.10 -14.87
N LEU A 129 10.54 6.33 -14.31
CA LEU A 129 11.90 6.81 -14.04
C LEU A 129 12.73 6.71 -15.32
N GLU A 130 13.16 7.85 -15.80
CA GLU A 130 14.09 8.00 -16.92
C GLU A 130 15.41 8.60 -16.41
N PRO A 131 16.56 8.23 -16.99
CA PRO A 131 17.87 8.68 -16.53
C PRO A 131 18.01 10.19 -16.34
N GLU A 132 17.44 10.96 -17.27
CA GLU A 132 17.60 12.41 -17.34
C GLU A 132 16.39 13.19 -16.80
N ARG A 133 15.33 12.48 -16.42
CA ARG A 133 14.10 13.11 -15.98
C ARG A 133 14.02 13.20 -14.46
N ALA A 134 13.94 14.42 -13.95
CA ALA A 134 13.72 14.65 -12.53
C ALA A 134 12.36 14.06 -12.08
N ILE A 135 12.33 13.51 -10.86
CA ILE A 135 11.09 13.07 -10.24
C ILE A 135 10.23 14.31 -9.95
N ASN A 136 8.97 14.26 -10.38
CA ASN A 136 8.03 15.32 -10.10
C ASN A 136 7.26 15.02 -8.82
N TYR A 137 7.48 15.80 -7.79
CA TYR A 137 6.83 15.68 -6.48
C TYR A 137 5.63 16.65 -6.30
N SER A 138 5.06 17.16 -7.38
CA SER A 138 3.95 18.14 -7.31
C SER A 138 2.69 17.58 -6.67
N PHE A 139 2.47 16.27 -6.78
CA PHE A 139 1.34 15.58 -6.17
C PHE A 139 1.27 15.81 -4.66
N LEU A 140 2.40 15.81 -3.96
CA LEU A 140 2.48 16.00 -2.51
C LEU A 140 1.92 17.36 -2.04
N ASN A 141 1.92 18.35 -2.90
CA ASN A 141 1.41 19.68 -2.55
C ASN A 141 -0.13 19.70 -2.42
N ASN A 142 -0.82 18.75 -3.04
CA ASN A 142 -2.28 18.69 -3.11
C ASN A 142 -2.87 17.57 -2.23
N CYS A 143 -2.02 16.72 -1.64
CA CYS A 143 -2.49 15.54 -0.90
C CYS A 143 -3.38 15.89 0.30
N ILE A 144 -3.08 16.99 0.99
CA ILE A 144 -3.76 17.37 2.23
C ILE A 144 -5.22 17.73 1.98
N GLU A 145 -5.55 18.25 0.79
CA GLU A 145 -6.93 18.61 0.43
C GLU A 145 -7.84 17.38 0.22
N MET A 146 -7.26 16.17 0.10
CA MET A 146 -8.02 14.93 -0.14
C MET A 146 -8.41 14.18 1.15
N VAL A 147 -8.04 14.71 2.32
CA VAL A 147 -8.25 14.03 3.62
C VAL A 147 -9.73 13.81 3.94
N ASP A 148 -10.56 14.81 3.71
CA ASP A 148 -11.98 14.80 4.11
C ASP A 148 -12.79 13.71 3.40
N ASP A 149 -12.50 13.45 2.12
CA ASP A 149 -13.20 12.42 1.34
C ASP A 149 -13.00 11.01 1.89
N MET A 150 -11.81 10.73 2.41
CA MET A 150 -11.47 9.44 3.01
C MET A 150 -12.27 9.18 4.27
N GLY A 151 -12.32 10.15 5.18
CA GLY A 151 -13.05 10.05 6.43
C GLY A 151 -14.54 9.78 6.19
N LEU A 152 -15.14 10.48 5.22
CA LEU A 152 -16.55 10.28 4.86
C LEU A 152 -16.81 8.86 4.36
N LYS A 153 -15.94 8.31 3.52
CA LYS A 153 -16.05 6.95 3.00
C LYS A 153 -15.91 5.90 4.09
N LEU A 154 -14.97 6.05 5.00
CA LEU A 154 -14.80 5.14 6.14
C LEU A 154 -16.03 5.14 7.04
N LYS A 155 -16.63 6.31 7.29
CA LYS A 155 -17.88 6.44 8.05
C LYS A 155 -19.03 5.72 7.34
N GLN A 156 -19.21 5.94 6.04
CA GLN A 156 -20.24 5.23 5.25
C GLN A 156 -20.09 3.72 5.36
N LEU A 157 -18.85 3.21 5.26
CA LEU A 157 -18.56 1.79 5.40
C LEU A 157 -18.89 1.23 6.79
N SER A 158 -18.65 2.01 7.86
CA SER A 158 -18.98 1.57 9.22
C SER A 158 -20.48 1.46 9.46
N GLU A 159 -21.28 2.24 8.75
CA GLU A 159 -22.74 2.25 8.80
C GLU A 159 -23.41 1.20 7.89
N MET A 160 -22.66 0.64 6.93
CA MET A 160 -23.16 -0.45 6.08
C MET A 160 -23.12 -1.79 6.82
N GLU A 161 -24.16 -2.59 6.63
CA GLU A 161 -24.25 -3.94 7.19
C GLU A 161 -24.38 -4.98 6.08
N PHE A 162 -23.67 -6.09 6.23
CA PHE A 162 -23.73 -7.25 5.36
C PHE A 162 -24.11 -8.48 6.18
N SER A 163 -25.16 -9.22 5.77
CA SER A 163 -25.42 -10.52 6.36
C SER A 163 -24.47 -11.58 5.79
N ARG A 164 -24.21 -12.61 6.59
CA ARG A 164 -23.42 -13.78 6.18
C ARG A 164 -24.01 -14.44 4.93
N GLU A 165 -25.33 -14.59 4.86
CA GLU A 165 -26.03 -15.15 3.71
C GLU A 165 -25.85 -14.28 2.46
N GLN A 166 -25.97 -12.97 2.59
CA GLN A 166 -25.76 -12.00 1.53
C GLN A 166 -24.36 -12.11 0.95
N MET A 167 -23.34 -12.10 1.82
CA MET A 167 -21.96 -12.24 1.41
C MET A 167 -21.68 -13.58 0.72
N TYR A 168 -22.28 -14.67 1.22
CA TYR A 168 -22.16 -15.98 0.57
C TYR A 168 -22.76 -15.97 -0.84
N ASN A 169 -23.93 -15.41 -1.00
CA ASN A 169 -24.62 -15.33 -2.29
C ASN A 169 -23.89 -14.45 -3.30
N GLU A 170 -23.15 -13.44 -2.82
CA GLU A 170 -22.36 -12.53 -3.66
C GLU A 170 -20.97 -13.07 -4.03
N LEU A 171 -20.48 -14.16 -3.42
CA LEU A 171 -19.13 -14.68 -3.66
C LEU A 171 -18.86 -14.91 -5.16
N GLY A 172 -19.80 -15.52 -5.88
CA GLY A 172 -19.66 -15.76 -7.32
C GLY A 172 -19.48 -14.48 -8.12
N MET A 173 -20.25 -13.45 -7.81
CA MET A 173 -20.13 -12.13 -8.44
C MET A 173 -18.81 -11.43 -8.09
N GLN A 174 -18.38 -11.53 -6.84
CA GLN A 174 -17.11 -10.93 -6.41
C GLN A 174 -15.90 -11.62 -7.06
N ILE A 175 -15.94 -12.96 -7.23
CA ILE A 175 -14.92 -13.71 -7.98
C ILE A 175 -14.91 -13.27 -9.43
N ASP A 176 -16.06 -13.17 -10.09
CA ASP A 176 -16.18 -12.68 -11.48
C ASP A 176 -15.59 -11.26 -11.62
N ARG A 177 -15.85 -10.38 -10.66
CA ARG A 177 -15.25 -9.04 -10.62
C ARG A 177 -13.72 -9.10 -10.46
N CYS A 178 -13.16 -10.01 -9.64
CA CYS A 178 -11.71 -10.21 -9.53
C CYS A 178 -11.09 -10.63 -10.87
N ILE A 179 -11.79 -11.46 -11.65
CA ILE A 179 -11.35 -11.91 -12.98
C ILE A 179 -11.37 -10.76 -13.98
N ASN A 180 -12.45 -9.98 -13.99
CA ASN A 180 -12.76 -9.02 -15.05
C ASN A 180 -12.28 -7.60 -14.75
N TYR A 181 -12.27 -7.18 -13.48
CA TYR A 181 -11.86 -5.83 -13.12
C TYR A 181 -10.34 -5.74 -13.06
N LYS A 182 -9.83 -4.70 -13.72
CA LYS A 182 -8.40 -4.39 -13.76
C LYS A 182 -8.21 -2.91 -13.52
N PHE A 183 -7.14 -2.59 -12.81
CA PHE A 183 -6.62 -1.25 -12.82
C PHE A 183 -5.63 -1.12 -13.97
N HIS A 184 -5.95 -0.30 -14.94
CA HIS A 184 -5.10 -0.04 -16.10
C HIS A 184 -4.27 1.22 -15.84
N SER A 185 -2.98 1.10 -16.03
CA SER A 185 -2.04 2.22 -16.05
C SER A 185 -1.12 2.08 -17.25
N ASP A 186 -0.39 3.12 -17.58
CA ASP A 186 0.63 3.08 -18.62
C ASP A 186 1.74 2.06 -18.34
N PHE A 187 1.84 1.61 -17.07
CA PHE A 187 2.85 0.68 -16.58
C PHE A 187 2.37 -0.77 -16.51
N GLY A 188 1.12 -1.02 -16.82
CA GLY A 188 0.56 -2.37 -16.87
C GLY A 188 -0.86 -2.48 -16.38
N SER A 189 -1.31 -3.73 -16.29
CA SER A 189 -2.65 -4.07 -15.80
C SER A 189 -2.54 -4.82 -14.47
N ILE A 190 -3.17 -4.30 -13.44
CA ILE A 190 -3.19 -4.86 -12.09
C ILE A 190 -4.56 -5.47 -11.85
N LYS A 191 -4.60 -6.68 -11.31
CA LYS A 191 -5.82 -7.40 -10.93
C LYS A 191 -5.69 -8.03 -9.54
N LEU A 192 -6.82 -8.38 -8.95
CA LEU A 192 -6.87 -9.10 -7.69
C LEU A 192 -6.89 -10.63 -7.93
N PRO A 193 -6.40 -11.43 -6.97
CA PRO A 193 -6.52 -12.87 -7.02
C PRO A 193 -7.99 -13.31 -6.99
N GLU A 194 -8.34 -14.33 -7.76
CA GLU A 194 -9.69 -14.92 -7.79
C GLU A 194 -10.07 -15.58 -6.45
N SER A 195 -9.07 -16.02 -5.67
CA SER A 195 -9.26 -16.59 -4.32
C SER A 195 -9.62 -15.55 -3.25
N LEU A 196 -9.36 -14.27 -3.51
CA LEU A 196 -9.49 -13.20 -2.51
C LEU A 196 -10.86 -13.14 -1.82
N PRO A 197 -12.01 -13.18 -2.54
CA PRO A 197 -13.33 -13.15 -1.88
C PRO A 197 -13.57 -14.35 -0.96
N ILE A 198 -13.11 -15.54 -1.35
CA ILE A 198 -13.24 -16.76 -0.54
C ILE A 198 -12.40 -16.67 0.74
N GLU A 199 -11.16 -16.17 0.60
CA GLU A 199 -10.27 -16.00 1.75
C GLU A 199 -10.79 -14.96 2.73
N ALA A 200 -11.30 -13.82 2.23
CA ALA A 200 -11.91 -12.79 3.06
C ALA A 200 -13.18 -13.32 3.78
N TYR A 201 -14.05 -14.04 3.08
CA TYR A 201 -15.22 -14.68 3.68
C TYR A 201 -14.84 -15.67 4.78
N LYS A 202 -13.80 -16.48 4.57
CA LYS A 202 -13.28 -17.39 5.60
C LYS A 202 -12.74 -16.63 6.82
N ASN A 203 -12.03 -15.54 6.61
CA ASN A 203 -11.49 -14.72 7.69
C ASN A 203 -12.59 -14.07 8.54
N LEU A 204 -13.73 -13.73 7.93
CA LEU A 204 -14.86 -13.13 8.62
C LEU A 204 -15.68 -14.14 9.43
N PHE A 205 -15.89 -15.36 8.93
CA PHE A 205 -16.90 -16.26 9.48
C PHE A 205 -16.41 -17.64 9.94
N TYR A 206 -15.15 -18.00 9.62
CA TYR A 206 -14.64 -19.34 9.93
C TYR A 206 -13.25 -19.36 10.59
N ASN A 207 -12.49 -18.30 10.47
CA ASN A 207 -11.15 -18.24 11.02
C ASN A 207 -11.14 -17.48 12.35
N GLU A 208 -11.33 -18.19 13.47
CA GLU A 208 -11.35 -17.61 14.83
C GLU A 208 -10.03 -16.88 15.21
N LYS A 209 -8.95 -17.07 14.45
CA LYS A 209 -7.68 -16.37 14.65
C LYS A 209 -7.62 -15.05 13.88
N SER A 210 -8.56 -14.80 12.98
CA SER A 210 -8.65 -13.54 12.27
C SER A 210 -9.17 -12.45 13.20
N GLU A 211 -8.58 -11.27 13.17
CA GLU A 211 -9.07 -10.10 13.92
C GLU A 211 -10.42 -9.58 13.41
N TYR A 212 -10.85 -10.03 12.21
CA TYR A 212 -12.15 -9.68 11.61
C TYR A 212 -13.21 -10.74 11.85
N PHE A 213 -12.86 -11.82 12.54
CA PHE A 213 -13.80 -12.91 12.80
C PHE A 213 -14.99 -12.44 13.61
N THR A 214 -16.19 -12.84 13.18
CA THR A 214 -17.41 -12.64 13.94
C THR A 214 -18.22 -13.95 14.02
N LYS A 215 -18.89 -14.15 15.15
CA LYS A 215 -19.91 -15.20 15.34
C LYS A 215 -21.29 -14.73 14.92
N ASP A 216 -21.45 -13.42 14.75
CA ASP A 216 -22.72 -12.82 14.35
C ASP A 216 -22.97 -13.05 12.87
N ASP A 217 -24.23 -13.13 12.50
CA ASP A 217 -24.62 -13.24 11.09
C ASP A 217 -24.56 -11.91 10.34
N ILE A 218 -24.26 -10.82 11.02
CA ILE A 218 -24.13 -9.47 10.46
C ILE A 218 -22.73 -8.94 10.72
N VAL A 219 -22.14 -8.30 9.72
CA VAL A 219 -20.82 -7.68 9.76
C VAL A 219 -20.88 -6.29 9.12
N SER A 220 -20.14 -5.32 9.67
CA SER A 220 -20.05 -3.99 9.06
C SER A 220 -19.30 -4.01 7.74
N GLY A 221 -19.67 -3.16 6.81
CA GLY A 221 -18.95 -2.98 5.54
C GLY A 221 -17.48 -2.62 5.76
N PHE A 222 -17.19 -1.93 6.84
CA PHE A 222 -15.82 -1.64 7.26
C PHE A 222 -15.02 -2.93 7.53
N ASN A 223 -15.53 -3.86 8.34
CA ASN A 223 -14.85 -5.13 8.61
C ASN A 223 -14.72 -6.00 7.36
N VAL A 224 -15.72 -5.97 6.47
CA VAL A 224 -15.64 -6.64 5.17
C VAL A 224 -14.47 -6.07 4.36
N TYR A 225 -14.41 -4.76 4.19
CA TYR A 225 -13.34 -4.09 3.46
C TYR A 225 -11.96 -4.40 4.07
N GLN A 226 -11.85 -4.35 5.39
CA GLN A 226 -10.60 -4.66 6.10
C GLN A 226 -10.16 -6.12 5.91
N ALA A 227 -11.07 -7.09 5.94
CA ALA A 227 -10.73 -8.49 5.70
C ALA A 227 -10.15 -8.73 4.29
N PHE A 228 -10.64 -8.00 3.28
CA PHE A 228 -10.09 -8.04 1.93
C PHE A 228 -8.71 -7.36 1.85
N THR A 229 -8.59 -6.17 2.42
CA THR A 229 -7.34 -5.38 2.33
C THR A 229 -6.21 -5.98 3.16
N ASP A 230 -6.51 -6.67 4.26
CA ASP A 230 -5.53 -7.39 5.06
C ASP A 230 -4.80 -8.47 4.24
N ILE A 231 -5.53 -9.26 3.47
CA ILE A 231 -4.94 -10.29 2.62
C ILE A 231 -3.96 -9.68 1.61
N ILE A 232 -4.28 -8.49 1.09
CA ILE A 232 -3.46 -7.77 0.11
C ILE A 232 -2.24 -7.14 0.78
N CYS A 233 -2.44 -6.50 1.92
CA CYS A 233 -1.42 -5.67 2.57
C CYS A 233 -0.46 -6.50 3.43
N ASN A 234 -0.96 -7.52 4.12
CA ASN A 234 -0.22 -8.28 5.13
C ASN A 234 -0.04 -9.75 4.75
N GLY A 235 -0.60 -10.21 3.64
CA GLY A 235 -0.44 -11.57 3.14
C GLY A 235 1.01 -11.92 2.78
N LYS A 236 1.29 -13.21 2.63
CA LYS A 236 2.64 -13.74 2.30
C LYS A 236 3.25 -13.13 1.03
N ASN A 237 2.41 -12.71 0.10
CA ASN A 237 2.80 -12.15 -1.19
C ASN A 237 2.43 -10.67 -1.30
N LYS A 238 2.61 -9.90 -0.23
CA LYS A 238 2.31 -8.48 -0.26
C LYS A 238 3.04 -7.77 -1.39
N ASP A 239 2.30 -6.98 -2.14
CA ASP A 239 2.81 -6.22 -3.27
C ASP A 239 3.08 -4.78 -2.84
N LEU A 240 4.34 -4.48 -2.54
CA LEU A 240 4.74 -3.15 -2.10
C LEU A 240 4.52 -2.06 -3.15
N VAL A 241 4.52 -2.45 -4.44
CA VAL A 241 4.49 -1.49 -5.56
C VAL A 241 3.07 -1.14 -5.97
N ASN A 242 2.15 -2.12 -5.92
CA ASN A 242 0.79 -1.95 -6.42
C ASN A 242 -0.26 -2.04 -5.29
N ARG A 243 0.17 -1.77 -4.07
CA ARG A 243 -0.69 -1.84 -2.88
C ARG A 243 -1.88 -0.89 -3.00
N PHE A 244 -1.64 0.35 -3.43
CA PHE A 244 -2.69 1.34 -3.62
C PHE A 244 -3.74 0.88 -4.63
N GLU A 245 -3.32 0.49 -5.83
CA GLU A 245 -4.22 0.09 -6.91
C GLU A 245 -5.02 -1.16 -6.54
N LYS A 246 -4.41 -2.10 -5.82
CA LYS A 246 -5.10 -3.30 -5.35
C LYS A 246 -6.15 -2.98 -4.30
N THR A 247 -5.86 -2.12 -3.33
CA THR A 247 -6.86 -1.70 -2.33
C THR A 247 -7.99 -0.88 -2.95
N LEU A 248 -7.71 -0.07 -3.96
CA LEU A 248 -8.72 0.63 -4.75
C LEU A 248 -9.62 -0.36 -5.52
N LEU A 249 -9.05 -1.45 -6.07
CA LEU A 249 -9.84 -2.50 -6.71
C LEU A 249 -10.77 -3.20 -5.73
N VAL A 250 -10.38 -3.38 -4.47
CA VAL A 250 -11.26 -3.94 -3.43
C VAL A 250 -12.54 -3.11 -3.30
N SER A 251 -12.45 -1.80 -3.20
CA SER A 251 -13.64 -0.94 -3.12
C SER A 251 -14.57 -1.15 -4.31
N ARG A 252 -14.02 -1.27 -5.52
CA ARG A 252 -14.80 -1.53 -6.75
C ARG A 252 -15.47 -2.91 -6.76
N ILE A 253 -14.78 -3.94 -6.25
CA ILE A 253 -15.33 -5.30 -6.17
C ILE A 253 -16.48 -5.35 -5.20
N LEU A 254 -16.37 -4.66 -4.06
CA LEU A 254 -17.41 -4.56 -3.05
C LEU A 254 -18.55 -3.60 -3.46
N GLY A 255 -18.35 -2.77 -4.47
CA GLY A 255 -19.35 -1.80 -4.95
C GLY A 255 -19.48 -0.57 -4.03
N ILE A 256 -18.36 -0.13 -3.44
CA ILE A 256 -18.26 0.98 -2.48
C ILE A 256 -17.31 2.06 -2.98
#